data_35d72724220b54ec6f402bb8aa6124a2
#
_entry.id   35d72724220b54ec6f402bb8aa6124a2
#
_cell.length_a   1.000
_cell.length_b   1.000
_cell.length_c   1.000
_cell.angle_alpha   90.00
_cell.angle_beta   90.00
_cell.angle_gamma   90.00
#
_symmetry.space_group_name_H-M   'P 1'
#
loop_
_entity.id
_entity.type
_entity.pdbx_description
1 polymer ?
#
loop_
_entity_poly.entity_id
_entity_poly.type
_entity_poly.pdbx_seq_one_letter_code
_entity_poly.pdbx_strand_id
1 'polypeptide(L)'
;MHKKIYLLAILGILAFVSCKDKKQYYEESGTVFHTLYTIKYEAPHILTDKIDAELQKFNLSLNPFNPNSIIAKVNNNEPVEADEWFTEVFDKAMEVSRNSDGVFDITCAPLVNLWGFGFSKKDSVTPAMIDSLKIFVGYRKVHLEGKKVVKDDPRLLLNCSAIAKGYSCDVIARLLEKEGVENYMILIGGEVVVKGVNQNGVCWRTGINLPEEDPDGTKNNYDEIVQLCKKGAIATSGNYRNFYIKDGKKYAHTINPATGYPAGQNILSATIVADDCMTADAYATAFMAMGLTKARQMADSLPEIEFYVIYADENGEHQIEYSKGMLQYLPKRKTMISSDNS
;
A
#
# COMPACT_ATOMS: atom_id res chain seq x y z
N MET A 1 3.71 -32.39 -63.84
CA MET A 1 3.02 -31.18 -63.31
C MET A 1 2.80 -31.17 -61.78
N HIS A 2 2.87 -32.29 -61.07
CA HIS A 2 2.56 -32.37 -59.64
C HIS A 2 3.69 -31.92 -58.66
N LYS A 3 4.96 -31.83 -59.09
CA LYS A 3 6.09 -31.38 -58.21
C LYS A 3 6.15 -29.86 -57.97
N LYS A 4 5.56 -29.03 -58.82
CA LYS A 4 5.55 -27.56 -58.66
C LYS A 4 4.46 -27.06 -57.72
N ILE A 5 3.41 -27.84 -57.47
CA ILE A 5 2.28 -27.47 -56.59
C ILE A 5 2.68 -27.62 -55.10
N TYR A 6 3.52 -28.63 -54.75
CA TYR A 6 3.98 -28.81 -53.36
C TYR A 6 4.96 -27.75 -52.91
N LEU A 7 5.75 -27.14 -53.81
CA LEU A 7 6.69 -26.09 -53.48
C LEU A 7 6.01 -24.77 -53.14
N LEU A 8 4.87 -24.47 -53.78
CA LEU A 8 4.05 -23.28 -53.49
C LEU A 8 3.25 -23.40 -52.16
N ALA A 9 2.85 -24.62 -51.78
CA ALA A 9 2.16 -24.87 -50.51
C ALA A 9 3.11 -24.75 -49.32
N ILE A 10 4.39 -25.11 -49.45
CA ILE A 10 5.41 -24.97 -48.38
C ILE A 10 5.83 -23.51 -48.22
N LEU A 11 5.87 -22.70 -49.29
CA LEU A 11 6.16 -21.25 -49.19
C LEU A 11 5.02 -20.47 -48.53
N GLY A 12 3.76 -20.95 -48.61
CA GLY A 12 2.60 -20.31 -47.98
C GLY A 12 2.52 -20.53 -46.49
N ILE A 13 3.16 -21.57 -45.93
CA ILE A 13 3.12 -21.87 -44.51
C ILE A 13 4.22 -21.10 -43.74
N LEU A 14 5.25 -20.61 -44.42
CA LEU A 14 6.31 -19.80 -43.80
C LEU A 14 5.98 -18.30 -43.66
N ALA A 15 4.84 -17.85 -44.18
CA ALA A 15 4.44 -16.43 -44.11
C ALA A 15 3.65 -16.04 -42.86
N PHE A 16 3.36 -16.97 -41.94
CA PHE A 16 2.78 -16.68 -40.64
C PHE A 16 3.84 -16.69 -39.51
N VAL A 17 5.05 -16.19 -39.78
CA VAL A 17 5.90 -15.72 -38.71
C VAL A 17 5.27 -14.40 -38.24
N SER A 18 4.40 -14.53 -37.24
CA SER A 18 3.87 -13.39 -36.48
C SER A 18 5.05 -12.50 -36.08
N CYS A 19 5.16 -11.31 -36.67
CA CYS A 19 5.95 -10.24 -36.08
C CYS A 19 5.36 -10.01 -34.69
N LYS A 20 5.90 -10.66 -33.66
CA LYS A 20 5.69 -10.22 -32.32
C LYS A 20 6.34 -8.85 -32.23
N ASP A 21 5.52 -7.82 -32.03
CA ASP A 21 6.03 -6.48 -31.79
C ASP A 21 7.10 -6.55 -30.71
N LYS A 22 8.26 -5.93 -30.99
CA LYS A 22 9.40 -5.99 -30.07
C LYS A 22 9.02 -5.25 -28.80
N LYS A 23 8.89 -5.99 -27.70
CA LYS A 23 8.64 -5.40 -26.38
C LYS A 23 9.85 -4.59 -25.93
N GLN A 24 9.59 -3.48 -25.27
CA GLN A 24 10.61 -2.63 -24.63
C GLN A 24 10.11 -2.14 -23.28
N TYR A 25 11.03 -1.70 -22.42
CA TYR A 25 10.66 -1.10 -21.14
C TYR A 25 10.28 0.37 -21.31
N TYR A 26 9.16 0.73 -20.71
CA TYR A 26 8.71 2.10 -20.54
C TYR A 26 8.75 2.48 -19.06
N GLU A 27 8.94 3.76 -18.79
CA GLU A 27 8.87 4.33 -17.45
C GLU A 27 8.00 5.57 -17.48
N GLU A 28 6.99 5.61 -16.61
CA GLU A 28 6.07 6.71 -16.44
C GLU A 28 6.12 7.19 -15.01
N SER A 29 6.14 8.51 -14.81
CA SER A 29 6.18 9.11 -13.48
C SER A 29 5.32 10.35 -13.44
N GLY A 30 4.71 10.61 -12.30
CA GLY A 30 3.86 11.77 -12.11
C GLY A 30 3.38 11.91 -10.69
N THR A 31 2.30 12.66 -10.52
CA THR A 31 1.66 12.89 -9.21
C THR A 31 0.21 12.43 -9.26
N VAL A 32 -0.19 11.63 -8.28
CA VAL A 32 -1.56 11.17 -8.09
C VAL A 32 -1.87 11.09 -6.59
N PHE A 33 -3.11 11.35 -6.16
CA PHE A 33 -3.54 11.28 -4.75
C PHE A 33 -2.64 12.08 -3.79
N HIS A 34 -2.12 13.23 -4.23
CA HIS A 34 -1.14 14.07 -3.52
C HIS A 34 0.21 13.38 -3.21
N THR A 35 0.57 12.35 -3.98
CA THR A 35 1.85 11.65 -3.88
C THR A 35 2.45 11.37 -5.25
N LEU A 36 3.72 10.96 -5.27
CA LEU A 36 4.42 10.60 -6.50
C LEU A 36 4.11 9.14 -6.90
N TYR A 37 4.11 8.90 -8.21
CA TYR A 37 4.12 7.54 -8.73
C TYR A 37 5.23 7.33 -9.75
N THR A 38 5.68 6.08 -9.87
CA THR A 38 6.56 5.59 -10.94
C THR A 38 6.11 4.21 -11.35
N ILE A 39 5.85 4.02 -12.65
CA ILE A 39 5.40 2.76 -13.23
C ILE A 39 6.38 2.37 -14.32
N LYS A 40 7.03 1.19 -14.17
CA LYS A 40 7.94 0.60 -15.15
C LYS A 40 7.33 -0.68 -15.67
N TYR A 41 7.30 -0.85 -16.99
CA TYR A 41 6.68 -2.04 -17.60
C TYR A 41 7.28 -2.35 -18.96
N GLU A 42 7.26 -3.64 -19.33
CA GLU A 42 7.69 -4.12 -20.66
C GLU A 42 6.50 -4.37 -21.56
N ALA A 43 6.33 -3.57 -22.60
CA ALA A 43 5.21 -3.67 -23.52
C ALA A 43 5.64 -3.44 -24.97
N PRO A 44 4.80 -3.79 -25.97
CA PRO A 44 5.05 -3.46 -27.38
C PRO A 44 4.82 -1.98 -27.67
N HIS A 45 4.00 -1.29 -26.87
CA HIS A 45 3.68 0.13 -27.03
C HIS A 45 3.41 0.78 -25.67
N ILE A 46 3.43 2.10 -25.65
CA ILE A 46 3.19 2.89 -24.43
C ILE A 46 1.71 2.80 -23.98
N LEU A 47 1.46 2.77 -22.67
CA LEU A 47 0.13 2.60 -22.08
C LEU A 47 -0.33 3.82 -21.25
N THR A 48 0.32 4.97 -21.39
CA THR A 48 0.08 6.19 -20.61
C THR A 48 -1.40 6.55 -20.52
N ASP A 49 -2.10 6.65 -21.66
CA ASP A 49 -3.50 7.06 -21.67
C ASP A 49 -4.40 6.09 -20.89
N LYS A 50 -4.09 4.78 -20.92
CA LYS A 50 -4.84 3.76 -20.19
C LYS A 50 -4.57 3.83 -18.70
N ILE A 51 -3.30 4.03 -18.31
CA ILE A 51 -2.87 4.19 -16.91
C ILE A 51 -3.52 5.44 -16.32
N ASP A 52 -3.45 6.57 -17.01
CA ASP A 52 -4.05 7.83 -16.57
C ASP A 52 -5.57 7.71 -16.42
N ALA A 53 -6.24 7.08 -17.39
CA ALA A 53 -7.68 6.86 -17.30
C ALA A 53 -8.08 6.00 -16.11
N GLU A 54 -7.29 4.97 -15.77
CA GLU A 54 -7.55 4.09 -14.65
C GLU A 54 -7.29 4.81 -13.30
N LEU A 55 -6.20 5.58 -13.19
CA LEU A 55 -5.91 6.42 -12.03
C LEU A 55 -7.01 7.48 -11.80
N GLN A 56 -7.56 8.07 -12.87
CA GLN A 56 -8.68 9.02 -12.75
C GLN A 56 -9.97 8.35 -12.27
N LYS A 57 -10.29 7.16 -12.71
CA LYS A 57 -11.45 6.40 -12.20
C LYS A 57 -11.25 6.10 -10.71
N PHE A 58 -10.05 5.64 -10.32
CA PHE A 58 -9.72 5.40 -8.91
C PHE A 58 -9.91 6.67 -8.06
N ASN A 59 -9.48 7.82 -8.58
CA ASN A 59 -9.65 9.13 -7.94
C ASN A 59 -11.13 9.48 -7.70
N LEU A 60 -12.03 9.02 -8.57
CA LEU A 60 -13.48 9.20 -8.42
C LEU A 60 -14.13 8.18 -7.46
N SER A 61 -13.47 7.08 -7.16
CA SER A 61 -13.95 6.08 -6.19
C SER A 61 -13.51 6.42 -4.76
N LEU A 62 -12.23 6.44 -4.49
CA LEU A 62 -11.65 6.31 -3.15
C LEU A 62 -10.87 7.53 -2.63
N ASN A 63 -10.71 8.60 -3.42
CA ASN A 63 -10.01 9.78 -2.93
C ASN A 63 -10.94 10.67 -2.08
N PRO A 64 -10.75 10.73 -0.74
CA PRO A 64 -11.62 11.53 0.13
C PRO A 64 -11.45 13.03 -0.05
N PHE A 65 -10.37 13.49 -0.70
CA PHE A 65 -10.12 14.90 -1.01
C PHE A 65 -10.78 15.37 -2.32
N ASN A 66 -11.30 14.42 -3.12
CA ASN A 66 -12.07 14.74 -4.32
C ASN A 66 -13.57 14.78 -3.96
N PRO A 67 -14.23 15.96 -3.99
CA PRO A 67 -15.64 16.08 -3.59
C PRO A 67 -16.60 15.28 -4.47
N ASN A 68 -16.18 14.91 -5.67
CA ASN A 68 -16.97 14.10 -6.60
C ASN A 68 -16.79 12.59 -6.41
N SER A 69 -15.89 12.16 -5.53
CA SER A 69 -15.64 10.74 -5.29
C SER A 69 -16.78 10.06 -4.53
N ILE A 70 -16.87 8.74 -4.69
CA ILE A 70 -17.86 7.92 -3.97
C ILE A 70 -17.65 8.07 -2.47
N ILE A 71 -16.42 7.98 -1.96
CA ILE A 71 -16.14 8.10 -0.52
C ILE A 71 -16.52 9.48 0.02
N ALA A 72 -16.30 10.56 -0.73
CA ALA A 72 -16.72 11.91 -0.31
C ALA A 72 -18.24 12.03 -0.23
N LYS A 73 -18.98 11.51 -1.22
CA LYS A 73 -20.43 11.48 -1.21
C LYS A 73 -21.02 10.64 -0.05
N VAL A 74 -20.42 9.46 0.23
CA VAL A 74 -20.76 8.64 1.40
C VAL A 74 -20.57 9.45 2.69
N ASN A 75 -19.46 10.17 2.81
CA ASN A 75 -19.16 10.99 3.98
C ASN A 75 -20.14 12.17 4.14
N ASN A 76 -20.59 12.74 3.04
CA ASN A 76 -21.59 13.82 3.02
C ASN A 76 -23.04 13.31 3.14
N ASN A 77 -23.27 12.01 3.26
CA ASN A 77 -24.59 11.38 3.25
C ASN A 77 -25.39 11.65 1.97
N GLU A 78 -24.71 11.84 0.86
CA GLU A 78 -25.32 11.98 -0.46
C GLU A 78 -25.70 10.60 -1.03
N PRO A 79 -26.79 10.48 -1.80
CA PRO A 79 -27.14 9.24 -2.47
C PRO A 79 -26.05 8.82 -3.47
N VAL A 80 -25.40 7.68 -3.23
CA VAL A 80 -24.39 7.10 -4.11
C VAL A 80 -24.34 5.59 -3.93
N GLU A 81 -24.04 4.88 -5.00
CA GLU A 81 -23.71 3.44 -4.96
C GLU A 81 -22.20 3.24 -4.95
N ALA A 82 -21.75 2.28 -4.13
CA ALA A 82 -20.37 1.80 -4.15
C ALA A 82 -20.09 1.13 -5.50
N ASP A 83 -18.96 1.47 -6.12
CA ASP A 83 -18.43 0.74 -7.25
C ASP A 83 -17.67 -0.52 -6.78
N GLU A 84 -17.14 -1.28 -7.71
CA GLU A 84 -16.37 -2.49 -7.43
C GLU A 84 -15.14 -2.19 -6.57
N TRP A 85 -14.41 -1.12 -6.85
CA TRP A 85 -13.20 -0.76 -6.13
C TRP A 85 -13.48 -0.31 -4.68
N PHE A 86 -14.53 0.49 -4.50
CA PHE A 86 -14.96 0.86 -3.17
C PHE A 86 -15.36 -0.38 -2.36
N THR A 87 -16.08 -1.31 -2.99
CA THR A 87 -16.54 -2.55 -2.36
C THR A 87 -15.35 -3.43 -1.95
N GLU A 88 -14.39 -3.67 -2.85
CA GLU A 88 -13.20 -4.46 -2.54
C GLU A 88 -12.39 -3.87 -1.38
N VAL A 89 -12.17 -2.55 -1.39
CA VAL A 89 -11.44 -1.87 -0.29
C VAL A 89 -12.22 -1.91 1.01
N PHE A 90 -13.54 -1.73 0.96
CA PHE A 90 -14.39 -1.80 2.13
C PHE A 90 -14.34 -3.19 2.78
N ASP A 91 -14.51 -4.24 1.98
CA ASP A 91 -14.51 -5.63 2.47
C ASP A 91 -13.16 -6.02 3.07
N LYS A 92 -12.05 -5.68 2.41
CA LYS A 92 -10.70 -5.89 2.95
C LYS A 92 -10.46 -5.07 4.22
N ALA A 93 -10.91 -3.83 4.27
CA ALA A 93 -10.81 -3.01 5.47
C ALA A 93 -11.56 -3.63 6.66
N MET A 94 -12.77 -4.18 6.43
CA MET A 94 -13.52 -4.90 7.46
C MET A 94 -12.84 -6.19 7.91
N GLU A 95 -12.17 -6.91 6.99
CA GLU A 95 -11.36 -8.09 7.31
C GLU A 95 -10.18 -7.71 8.21
N VAL A 96 -9.38 -6.73 7.82
CA VAL A 96 -8.22 -6.27 8.60
C VAL A 96 -8.65 -5.67 9.95
N SER A 97 -9.79 -4.97 9.99
CA SER A 97 -10.36 -4.47 11.25
C SER A 97 -10.71 -5.61 12.21
N ARG A 98 -11.28 -6.71 11.73
CA ARG A 98 -11.56 -7.90 12.55
C ARG A 98 -10.28 -8.56 13.05
N ASN A 99 -9.32 -8.78 12.16
CA ASN A 99 -8.04 -9.45 12.47
C ASN A 99 -7.17 -8.65 13.43
N SER A 100 -7.33 -7.32 13.45
CA SER A 100 -6.57 -6.40 14.32
C SER A 100 -7.34 -5.94 15.56
N ASP A 101 -8.49 -6.58 15.92
CA ASP A 101 -9.36 -6.17 17.03
C ASP A 101 -9.78 -4.68 16.95
N GLY A 102 -9.97 -4.15 15.74
CA GLY A 102 -10.39 -2.79 15.48
C GLY A 102 -9.31 -1.73 15.68
N VAL A 103 -8.04 -2.13 15.77
CA VAL A 103 -6.93 -1.18 15.79
C VAL A 103 -6.69 -0.58 14.40
N PHE A 104 -6.93 -1.33 13.33
CA PHE A 104 -7.15 -0.80 12.01
C PHE A 104 -8.64 -0.50 11.83
N ASP A 105 -9.01 0.73 11.51
CA ASP A 105 -10.39 1.13 11.38
C ASP A 105 -10.55 2.31 10.42
N ILE A 106 -11.21 2.08 9.29
CA ILE A 106 -11.48 3.12 8.28
C ILE A 106 -12.48 4.18 8.75
N THR A 107 -13.17 3.97 9.88
CA THR A 107 -14.05 4.98 10.48
C THR A 107 -13.30 5.96 11.37
N CYS A 108 -11.97 5.86 11.50
CA CYS A 108 -11.15 6.69 12.37
C CYS A 108 -11.00 8.16 11.90
N ALA A 109 -11.58 8.52 10.75
CA ALA A 109 -11.47 9.87 10.14
C ALA A 109 -11.76 11.04 11.11
N PRO A 110 -12.78 11.01 11.98
CA PRO A 110 -13.02 12.11 12.92
C PRO A 110 -11.86 12.37 13.88
N LEU A 111 -11.20 11.31 14.34
CA LEU A 111 -10.04 11.40 15.23
C LEU A 111 -8.79 11.85 14.46
N VAL A 112 -8.56 11.34 13.24
CA VAL A 112 -7.47 11.77 12.36
C VAL A 112 -7.58 13.27 12.07
N ASN A 113 -8.78 13.77 11.79
CA ASN A 113 -9.06 15.19 11.59
C ASN A 113 -8.80 16.01 12.85
N LEU A 114 -9.22 15.52 14.02
CA LEU A 114 -9.00 16.18 15.32
C LEU A 114 -7.52 16.42 15.60
N TRP A 115 -6.66 15.44 15.29
CA TRP A 115 -5.22 15.52 15.47
C TRP A 115 -4.50 16.30 14.36
N GLY A 116 -5.21 16.80 13.34
CA GLY A 116 -4.67 17.64 12.27
C GLY A 116 -3.96 16.89 11.14
N PHE A 117 -4.14 15.58 11.05
CA PHE A 117 -3.61 14.74 9.97
C PHE A 117 -4.61 14.52 8.81
N GLY A 118 -5.81 15.10 8.92
CA GLY A 118 -6.86 15.06 7.89
C GLY A 118 -7.13 16.43 7.28
N PHE A 119 -8.41 16.79 7.19
CA PHE A 119 -8.87 18.00 6.48
C PHE A 119 -8.73 19.31 7.28
N SER A 120 -8.46 19.26 8.59
CA SER A 120 -8.40 20.45 9.44
C SER A 120 -7.20 20.42 10.39
N LYS A 121 -6.55 21.58 10.59
CA LYS A 121 -5.55 21.76 11.66
C LYS A 121 -6.28 22.26 12.91
N LYS A 122 -5.94 21.72 14.09
CA LYS A 122 -6.43 22.23 15.39
C LYS A 122 -5.26 22.55 16.30
N ASP A 123 -5.40 23.63 17.05
CA ASP A 123 -4.35 24.14 17.95
C ASP A 123 -4.31 23.37 19.28
N SER A 124 -5.43 22.76 19.71
CA SER A 124 -5.51 22.01 20.95
C SER A 124 -6.46 20.81 20.83
N VAL A 125 -6.05 19.70 21.42
CA VAL A 125 -6.84 18.47 21.54
C VAL A 125 -7.07 18.21 23.01
N THR A 126 -8.32 18.03 23.43
CA THR A 126 -8.68 17.73 24.83
C THR A 126 -9.30 16.33 24.94
N PRO A 127 -9.22 15.67 26.12
CA PRO A 127 -9.88 14.39 26.33
C PRO A 127 -11.38 14.42 26.02
N ALA A 128 -12.09 15.49 26.39
CA ALA A 128 -13.51 15.64 26.11
C ALA A 128 -13.81 15.68 24.59
N MET A 129 -12.96 16.30 23.78
CA MET A 129 -13.08 16.29 22.32
C MET A 129 -12.89 14.88 21.76
N ILE A 130 -11.91 14.14 22.26
CA ILE A 130 -11.65 12.76 21.86
C ILE A 130 -12.86 11.89 22.20
N ASP A 131 -13.37 11.96 23.43
CA ASP A 131 -14.50 11.17 23.89
C ASP A 131 -15.77 11.48 23.08
N SER A 132 -16.00 12.75 22.73
CA SER A 132 -17.14 13.17 21.89
C SER A 132 -17.07 12.61 20.46
N LEU A 133 -15.88 12.38 19.91
CA LEU A 133 -15.71 11.86 18.56
C LEU A 133 -15.65 10.33 18.51
N LYS A 134 -15.16 9.68 19.56
CA LYS A 134 -15.09 8.21 19.64
C LYS A 134 -16.47 7.54 19.49
N ILE A 135 -17.56 8.22 19.81
CA ILE A 135 -18.91 7.68 19.61
C ILE A 135 -19.24 7.44 18.12
N PHE A 136 -18.55 8.14 17.20
CA PHE A 136 -18.68 7.99 15.73
C PHE A 136 -17.59 7.12 15.12
N VAL A 137 -16.74 6.47 15.91
CA VAL A 137 -15.69 5.58 15.46
C VAL A 137 -16.03 4.15 15.84
N GLY A 138 -15.73 3.21 14.95
CA GLY A 138 -15.95 1.79 15.14
C GLY A 138 -16.40 1.10 13.87
N TYR A 139 -15.57 0.23 13.30
CA TYR A 139 -15.82 -0.47 12.03
C TYR A 139 -17.13 -1.28 12.02
N ARG A 140 -17.64 -1.70 13.20
CA ARG A 140 -18.92 -2.41 13.32
C ARG A 140 -20.16 -1.53 13.13
N LYS A 141 -19.98 -0.20 13.09
CA LYS A 141 -21.05 0.80 12.94
C LYS A 141 -21.32 1.17 11.48
N VAL A 142 -20.68 0.48 10.55
CA VAL A 142 -20.84 0.68 9.11
C VAL A 142 -20.81 -0.67 8.40
N HIS A 143 -21.65 -0.84 7.38
CA HIS A 143 -21.71 -2.04 6.57
C HIS A 143 -22.23 -1.73 5.17
N LEU A 144 -22.09 -2.69 4.25
CA LEU A 144 -22.68 -2.63 2.92
C LEU A 144 -24.00 -3.41 2.88
N GLU A 145 -25.05 -2.78 2.36
CA GLU A 145 -26.27 -3.43 1.93
C GLU A 145 -26.34 -3.41 0.39
N GLY A 146 -25.90 -4.50 -0.23
CA GLY A 146 -25.64 -4.50 -1.68
C GLY A 146 -24.54 -3.48 -2.02
N LYS A 147 -24.90 -2.44 -2.79
CA LYS A 147 -23.97 -1.35 -3.16
C LYS A 147 -24.13 -0.10 -2.28
N LYS A 148 -24.97 -0.13 -1.26
CA LYS A 148 -25.23 1.01 -0.39
C LYS A 148 -24.41 0.92 0.88
N VAL A 149 -23.68 1.98 1.22
CA VAL A 149 -23.04 2.12 2.54
C VAL A 149 -24.09 2.55 3.56
N VAL A 150 -24.28 1.74 4.60
CA VAL A 150 -25.19 2.02 5.73
C VAL A 150 -24.33 2.35 6.95
N LYS A 151 -24.63 3.47 7.58
CA LYS A 151 -23.97 3.98 8.78
C LYS A 151 -24.96 4.03 9.93
N ASP A 152 -24.58 3.57 11.13
CA ASP A 152 -25.42 3.66 12.34
C ASP A 152 -25.68 5.12 12.74
N ASP A 153 -24.76 6.02 12.41
CA ASP A 153 -24.89 7.46 12.63
C ASP A 153 -24.40 8.23 11.40
N PRO A 154 -25.17 9.20 10.87
CA PRO A 154 -24.77 9.96 9.68
C PRO A 154 -23.49 10.80 9.85
N ARG A 155 -23.06 11.04 11.09
CA ARG A 155 -21.80 11.75 11.42
C ARG A 155 -20.55 10.87 11.30
N LEU A 156 -20.69 9.56 11.13
CA LEU A 156 -19.59 8.64 10.88
C LEU A 156 -18.94 8.99 9.54
N LEU A 157 -17.61 9.07 9.53
CA LEU A 157 -16.81 9.40 8.35
C LEU A 157 -15.86 8.25 8.04
N LEU A 158 -15.72 7.93 6.76
CA LEU A 158 -14.76 6.94 6.25
C LEU A 158 -13.49 7.60 5.75
N ASN A 159 -12.37 6.95 6.01
CA ASN A 159 -11.07 7.29 5.44
C ASN A 159 -10.30 6.00 5.09
N CYS A 160 -10.11 5.77 3.81
CA CYS A 160 -9.41 4.59 3.30
C CYS A 160 -7.92 4.87 3.00
N SER A 161 -7.34 5.98 3.45
CA SER A 161 -5.93 6.34 3.12
C SER A 161 -4.88 5.33 3.60
N ALA A 162 -5.24 4.47 4.56
CA ALA A 162 -4.39 3.42 5.12
C ALA A 162 -4.44 2.08 4.34
N ILE A 163 -5.12 2.04 3.19
CA ILE A 163 -5.33 0.84 2.38
C ILE A 163 -5.46 1.18 0.88
N ALA A 164 -5.94 2.37 0.57
CA ALA A 164 -6.29 2.76 -0.80
C ALA A 164 -5.06 2.97 -1.70
N LYS A 165 -3.90 3.38 -1.14
CA LYS A 165 -2.67 3.53 -1.94
C LYS A 165 -2.17 2.17 -2.42
N GLY A 166 -2.10 1.18 -1.53
CA GLY A 166 -1.79 -0.19 -1.90
C GLY A 166 -2.75 -0.72 -2.97
N TYR A 167 -4.04 -0.53 -2.77
CA TYR A 167 -5.02 -0.96 -3.74
C TYR A 167 -4.90 -0.26 -5.10
N SER A 168 -4.50 1.01 -5.14
CA SER A 168 -4.24 1.71 -6.41
C SER A 168 -3.12 1.06 -7.23
N CYS A 169 -2.08 0.51 -6.55
CA CYS A 169 -1.04 -0.28 -7.22
C CYS A 169 -1.61 -1.58 -7.80
N ASP A 170 -2.49 -2.27 -7.07
CA ASP A 170 -3.15 -3.50 -7.54
C ASP A 170 -4.06 -3.26 -8.74
N VAL A 171 -4.80 -2.14 -8.76
CA VAL A 171 -5.64 -1.74 -9.89
C VAL A 171 -4.80 -1.55 -11.16
N ILE A 172 -3.67 -0.84 -11.06
CA ILE A 172 -2.76 -0.66 -12.20
C ILE A 172 -2.09 -1.98 -12.60
N ALA A 173 -1.75 -2.85 -11.65
CA ALA A 173 -1.21 -4.18 -11.94
C ALA A 173 -2.21 -5.01 -12.76
N ARG A 174 -3.50 -5.02 -12.38
CA ARG A 174 -4.59 -5.68 -13.12
C ARG A 174 -4.75 -5.11 -14.55
N LEU A 175 -4.63 -3.77 -14.70
CA LEU A 175 -4.65 -3.13 -16.01
C LEU A 175 -3.49 -3.63 -16.89
N LEU A 176 -2.25 -3.59 -16.36
CA LEU A 176 -1.06 -4.05 -17.10
C LEU A 176 -1.16 -5.52 -17.47
N GLU A 177 -1.64 -6.38 -16.56
CA GLU A 177 -1.85 -7.81 -16.83
C GLU A 177 -2.90 -8.04 -17.93
N LYS A 178 -3.99 -7.26 -17.95
CA LYS A 178 -5.01 -7.29 -18.99
C LYS A 178 -4.45 -6.87 -20.36
N GLU A 179 -3.47 -5.98 -20.41
CA GLU A 179 -2.75 -5.56 -21.62
C GLU A 179 -1.63 -6.56 -22.01
N GLY A 180 -1.49 -7.70 -21.32
CA GLY A 180 -0.50 -8.73 -21.61
C GLY A 180 0.92 -8.40 -21.16
N VAL A 181 1.07 -7.48 -20.22
CA VAL A 181 2.36 -7.13 -19.59
C VAL A 181 2.74 -8.18 -18.57
N GLU A 182 3.94 -8.75 -18.71
CA GLU A 182 4.48 -9.80 -17.84
C GLU A 182 5.54 -9.28 -16.86
N ASN A 183 6.18 -8.15 -17.21
CA ASN A 183 7.27 -7.57 -16.44
C ASN A 183 6.94 -6.13 -16.08
N TYR A 184 6.73 -5.84 -14.79
CA TYR A 184 6.42 -4.49 -14.33
C TYR A 184 6.81 -4.26 -12.87
N MET A 185 6.99 -2.98 -12.53
CA MET A 185 7.08 -2.45 -11.19
C MET A 185 6.21 -1.20 -11.10
N ILE A 186 5.28 -1.17 -10.18
CA ILE A 186 4.38 -0.06 -9.88
C ILE A 186 4.73 0.45 -8.49
N LEU A 187 4.99 1.75 -8.38
CA LEU A 187 5.25 2.43 -7.11
C LEU A 187 4.32 3.64 -7.03
N ILE A 188 3.47 3.70 -6.02
CA ILE A 188 2.56 4.82 -5.75
C ILE A 188 2.65 5.17 -4.26
N GLY A 189 3.23 6.32 -3.93
CA GLY A 189 3.30 6.82 -2.55
C GLY A 189 4.18 6.02 -1.59
N GLY A 190 4.99 5.10 -2.11
CA GLY A 190 5.85 4.20 -1.32
C GLY A 190 5.41 2.74 -1.37
N GLU A 191 4.17 2.48 -1.73
CA GLU A 191 3.61 1.15 -1.93
C GLU A 191 4.05 0.60 -3.30
N VAL A 192 4.43 -0.67 -3.35
CA VAL A 192 5.04 -1.29 -4.55
C VAL A 192 4.38 -2.61 -4.89
N VAL A 193 4.06 -2.79 -6.17
CA VAL A 193 3.70 -4.09 -6.76
C VAL A 193 4.68 -4.40 -7.88
N VAL A 194 5.13 -5.64 -7.94
CA VAL A 194 6.01 -6.12 -9.02
C VAL A 194 5.52 -7.42 -9.62
N LYS A 195 5.95 -7.67 -10.85
CA LYS A 195 5.88 -8.99 -11.51
C LYS A 195 7.06 -9.15 -12.45
N GLY A 196 7.56 -10.39 -12.56
CA GLY A 196 8.63 -10.74 -13.50
C GLY A 196 9.97 -10.10 -13.18
N VAL A 197 10.66 -9.60 -14.19
CA VAL A 197 12.03 -9.08 -14.10
C VAL A 197 12.12 -7.62 -14.58
N ASN A 198 13.20 -6.94 -14.21
CA ASN A 198 13.51 -5.60 -14.73
C ASN A 198 14.22 -5.65 -16.10
N GLN A 199 14.55 -4.50 -16.66
CA GLN A 199 15.19 -4.36 -17.96
C GLN A 199 16.58 -5.06 -18.08
N ASN A 200 17.18 -5.43 -16.96
CA ASN A 200 18.44 -6.18 -16.91
C ASN A 200 18.22 -7.69 -16.75
N GLY A 201 16.98 -8.17 -16.77
CA GLY A 201 16.63 -9.58 -16.60
C GLY A 201 16.80 -10.11 -15.18
N VAL A 202 16.85 -9.22 -14.18
CA VAL A 202 16.97 -9.60 -12.75
C VAL A 202 15.72 -9.18 -11.97
N CYS A 203 15.56 -9.75 -10.78
CA CYS A 203 14.44 -9.45 -9.88
C CYS A 203 14.35 -7.94 -9.57
N TRP A 204 13.15 -7.47 -9.35
CA TRP A 204 12.89 -6.12 -8.87
C TRP A 204 13.44 -5.94 -7.46
N ARG A 205 13.89 -4.73 -7.14
CA ARG A 205 14.48 -4.38 -5.84
C ARG A 205 13.90 -3.08 -5.34
N THR A 206 13.57 -3.04 -4.06
CA THR A 206 13.12 -1.85 -3.36
C THR A 206 13.81 -1.75 -2.01
N GLY A 207 13.89 -0.55 -1.42
CA GLY A 207 14.55 -0.33 -0.14
C GLY A 207 13.54 -0.20 1.01
N ILE A 208 13.89 -0.73 2.18
CA ILE A 208 13.27 -0.38 3.46
C ILE A 208 14.06 0.80 4.02
N ASN A 209 13.42 1.96 4.17
CA ASN A 209 14.10 3.15 4.66
C ASN A 209 14.43 3.04 6.15
N LEU A 210 15.58 3.59 6.55
CA LEU A 210 15.85 3.88 7.96
C LEU A 210 14.79 4.86 8.48
N PRO A 211 14.26 4.66 9.70
CA PRO A 211 13.23 5.51 10.29
C PRO A 211 13.81 6.83 10.84
N GLU A 212 14.62 7.50 10.03
CA GLU A 212 15.14 8.84 10.34
C GLU A 212 14.09 9.90 10.06
N GLU A 213 14.05 10.94 10.90
CA GLU A 213 13.14 12.06 10.68
C GLU A 213 13.38 12.70 9.31
N ASP A 214 12.38 12.63 8.46
CA ASP A 214 12.43 13.05 7.06
C ASP A 214 11.06 13.62 6.65
N PRO A 215 10.68 14.79 7.21
CA PRO A 215 9.39 15.40 6.92
C PRO A 215 9.26 15.83 5.45
N ASP A 216 10.38 16.07 4.77
CA ASP A 216 10.41 16.48 3.36
C ASP A 216 10.47 15.30 2.38
N GLY A 217 10.67 14.06 2.87
CA GLY A 217 10.75 12.86 2.05
C GLY A 217 11.97 12.79 1.12
N THR A 218 13.05 13.48 1.47
CA THR A 218 14.24 13.64 0.61
C THR A 218 15.36 12.66 0.91
N LYS A 219 15.36 12.02 2.09
CA LYS A 219 16.38 11.06 2.50
C LYS A 219 16.09 9.68 1.90
N ASN A 220 17.10 9.08 1.32
CA ASN A 220 17.06 7.73 0.73
C ASN A 220 18.08 6.81 1.41
N ASN A 221 18.12 6.86 2.76
CA ASN A 221 18.93 5.96 3.54
C ASN A 221 18.16 4.66 3.78
N TYR A 222 18.68 3.55 3.24
CA TYR A 222 18.04 2.25 3.37
C TYR A 222 18.68 1.45 4.50
N ASP A 223 17.83 0.83 5.33
CA ASP A 223 18.23 -0.16 6.31
C ASP A 223 18.50 -1.50 5.62
N GLU A 224 17.59 -1.88 4.71
CA GLU A 224 17.69 -3.14 3.98
C GLU A 224 17.14 -3.01 2.55
N ILE A 225 17.55 -3.93 1.67
CA ILE A 225 17.02 -4.07 0.31
C ILE A 225 16.14 -5.32 0.24
N VAL A 226 14.93 -5.18 -0.24
CA VAL A 226 14.01 -6.28 -0.53
C VAL A 226 14.07 -6.61 -2.01
N GLN A 227 14.16 -7.90 -2.33
CA GLN A 227 14.21 -8.40 -3.68
C GLN A 227 12.99 -9.28 -3.98
N LEU A 228 12.20 -8.89 -4.97
CA LEU A 228 10.99 -9.58 -5.38
C LEU A 228 11.21 -10.20 -6.77
N CYS A 229 11.20 -11.54 -6.84
CA CYS A 229 11.51 -12.31 -8.05
C CYS A 229 10.29 -12.93 -8.73
N LYS A 230 9.12 -12.75 -8.16
CA LYS A 230 7.81 -13.20 -8.66
C LYS A 230 6.83 -12.06 -8.55
N LYS A 231 5.56 -12.31 -8.84
CA LYS A 231 4.51 -11.38 -8.45
C LYS A 231 4.50 -11.26 -6.92
N GLY A 232 4.42 -10.04 -6.43
CA GLY A 232 4.35 -9.74 -5.01
C GLY A 232 4.26 -8.23 -4.77
N ALA A 233 3.88 -7.89 -3.57
CA ALA A 233 3.67 -6.51 -3.15
C ALA A 233 4.39 -6.23 -1.83
N ILE A 234 4.75 -4.96 -1.62
CA ILE A 234 5.37 -4.49 -0.39
C ILE A 234 4.86 -3.09 -0.07
N ALA A 235 4.52 -2.87 1.18
CA ALA A 235 4.13 -1.56 1.70
C ALA A 235 4.83 -1.29 3.03
N THR A 236 5.11 -0.01 3.30
CA THR A 236 5.77 0.41 4.54
C THR A 236 5.02 1.57 5.17
N SER A 237 4.56 1.37 6.40
CA SER A 237 4.06 2.42 7.27
C SER A 237 5.14 2.84 8.28
N GLY A 238 5.25 4.15 8.55
CA GLY A 238 6.23 4.66 9.49
C GLY A 238 5.82 6.00 10.10
N ASN A 239 6.35 6.31 11.28
CA ASN A 239 6.04 7.53 12.04
C ASN A 239 7.12 8.61 11.91
N TYR A 240 8.00 8.52 10.91
CA TYR A 240 9.16 9.39 10.73
C TYR A 240 9.00 10.44 9.62
N ARG A 241 7.95 10.34 8.78
CA ARG A 241 7.66 11.31 7.71
C ARG A 241 6.47 12.21 8.04
N ASN A 242 5.37 11.65 8.51
CA ASN A 242 4.14 12.38 8.77
C ASN A 242 3.89 12.50 10.29
N PHE A 243 4.49 13.52 10.89
CA PHE A 243 4.39 13.84 12.30
C PHE A 243 4.51 15.34 12.54
N TYR A 244 4.17 15.79 13.74
CA TYR A 244 4.52 17.12 14.24
C TYR A 244 5.03 17.02 15.69
N ILE A 245 5.77 18.04 16.11
CA ILE A 245 6.27 18.16 17.48
C ILE A 245 5.51 19.31 18.17
N LYS A 246 4.92 19.04 19.32
CA LYS A 246 4.26 20.03 20.16
C LYS A 246 4.68 19.81 21.62
N ASP A 247 5.13 20.86 22.30
CA ASP A 247 5.58 20.83 23.70
C ASP A 247 6.64 19.75 23.95
N GLY A 248 7.57 19.55 22.99
CA GLY A 248 8.64 18.55 23.06
C GLY A 248 8.17 17.10 22.84
N LYS A 249 6.87 16.88 22.57
CA LYS A 249 6.31 15.55 22.31
C LYS A 249 5.99 15.38 20.83
N LYS A 250 6.42 14.23 20.27
CA LYS A 250 6.14 13.82 18.88
C LYS A 250 4.75 13.19 18.77
N TYR A 251 3.98 13.61 17.81
CA TYR A 251 2.66 13.09 17.46
C TYR A 251 2.70 12.57 16.03
N ALA A 252 2.54 11.27 15.84
CA ALA A 252 2.49 10.61 14.54
C ALA A 252 1.05 10.53 14.02
N HIS A 253 0.91 10.40 12.72
CA HIS A 253 -0.39 10.40 12.03
C HIS A 253 -1.23 9.13 12.27
N THR A 254 -0.62 8.04 12.70
CA THR A 254 -1.34 6.80 13.02
C THR A 254 -2.08 6.96 14.33
N ILE A 255 -3.40 6.96 14.29
CA ILE A 255 -4.26 7.11 15.46
C ILE A 255 -4.76 5.73 15.89
N ASN A 256 -4.71 5.45 17.19
CA ASN A 256 -5.35 4.26 17.75
C ASN A 256 -6.84 4.54 18.00
N PRO A 257 -7.77 3.86 17.31
CA PRO A 257 -9.21 4.14 17.41
C PRO A 257 -9.77 3.87 18.82
N ALA A 258 -9.22 2.89 19.54
CA ALA A 258 -9.68 2.53 20.88
C ALA A 258 -9.37 3.62 21.92
N THR A 259 -8.19 4.23 21.83
CA THR A 259 -7.78 5.30 22.74
C THR A 259 -8.17 6.69 22.24
N GLY A 260 -8.21 6.88 20.92
CA GLY A 260 -8.40 8.17 20.26
C GLY A 260 -7.14 9.03 20.21
N TYR A 261 -5.98 8.51 20.64
CA TYR A 261 -4.68 9.18 20.61
C TYR A 261 -3.78 8.64 19.52
N PRO A 262 -2.79 9.43 19.06
CA PRO A 262 -1.70 8.92 18.25
C PRO A 262 -1.07 7.68 18.90
N ALA A 263 -0.81 6.66 18.10
CA ALA A 263 -0.23 5.42 18.57
C ALA A 263 1.16 5.70 19.16
N GLY A 264 1.28 5.54 20.48
CA GLY A 264 2.52 5.70 21.23
C GLY A 264 3.31 4.40 21.35
N GLN A 265 3.32 3.59 20.28
CA GLN A 265 3.98 2.30 20.25
C GLN A 265 5.47 2.46 19.90
N ASN A 266 6.26 1.46 20.23
CA ASN A 266 7.70 1.45 19.96
C ASN A 266 8.07 1.14 18.51
N ILE A 267 7.12 0.75 17.65
CA ILE A 267 7.38 0.53 16.23
C ILE A 267 7.63 1.87 15.54
N LEU A 268 8.77 1.98 14.86
CA LEU A 268 9.19 3.14 14.09
C LEU A 268 8.81 2.99 12.61
N SER A 269 8.92 1.75 12.08
CA SER A 269 8.60 1.39 10.71
C SER A 269 8.11 -0.06 10.66
N ALA A 270 7.05 -0.31 9.92
CA ALA A 270 6.51 -1.63 9.65
C ALA A 270 6.40 -1.83 8.14
N THR A 271 7.15 -2.77 7.62
CA THR A 271 7.12 -3.20 6.22
C THR A 271 6.46 -4.56 6.13
N ILE A 272 5.45 -4.68 5.26
CA ILE A 272 4.73 -5.93 5.00
C ILE A 272 4.94 -6.32 3.54
N VAL A 273 5.22 -7.61 3.31
CA VAL A 273 5.20 -8.25 1.99
C VAL A 273 4.00 -9.18 1.93
N ALA A 274 3.23 -9.09 0.85
CA ALA A 274 2.04 -9.90 0.60
C ALA A 274 1.87 -10.18 -0.91
N ASP A 275 0.86 -10.97 -1.27
CA ASP A 275 0.53 -11.24 -2.68
C ASP A 275 -0.10 -10.03 -3.38
N ASP A 276 -0.80 -9.18 -2.64
CA ASP A 276 -1.39 -7.92 -3.10
C ASP A 276 -1.01 -6.74 -2.18
N CYS A 277 -1.01 -5.55 -2.76
CA CYS A 277 -0.52 -4.36 -2.07
C CYS A 277 -1.57 -3.75 -1.13
N MET A 278 -2.84 -3.96 -1.40
CA MET A 278 -3.92 -3.57 -0.50
C MET A 278 -3.78 -4.24 0.87
N THR A 279 -3.50 -5.54 0.86
CA THR A 279 -3.20 -6.33 2.07
C THR A 279 -1.94 -5.82 2.78
N ALA A 280 -0.85 -5.60 2.03
CA ALA A 280 0.39 -5.10 2.61
C ALA A 280 0.23 -3.73 3.27
N ASP A 281 -0.42 -2.76 2.62
CA ASP A 281 -0.65 -1.39 3.11
C ASP A 281 -1.51 -1.39 4.39
N ALA A 282 -2.61 -2.14 4.39
CA ALA A 282 -3.51 -2.22 5.53
C ALA A 282 -2.84 -2.83 6.77
N TYR A 283 -2.14 -3.96 6.62
CA TYR A 283 -1.46 -4.59 7.75
C TYR A 283 -0.23 -3.80 8.21
N ALA A 284 0.49 -3.10 7.33
CA ALA A 284 1.56 -2.19 7.74
C ALA A 284 1.03 -1.10 8.69
N THR A 285 -0.13 -0.51 8.37
CA THR A 285 -0.79 0.46 9.25
C THR A 285 -1.28 -0.18 10.56
N ALA A 286 -1.86 -1.39 10.50
CA ALA A 286 -2.31 -2.12 11.70
C ALA A 286 -1.14 -2.39 12.67
N PHE A 287 0.02 -2.82 12.14
CA PHE A 287 1.24 -3.03 12.93
C PHE A 287 1.67 -1.78 13.69
N MET A 288 1.74 -0.63 13.00
CA MET A 288 2.08 0.65 13.62
C MET A 288 1.15 1.02 14.78
N ALA A 289 -0.14 0.71 14.64
CA ALA A 289 -1.14 1.11 15.62
C ALA A 289 -1.21 0.16 16.82
N MET A 290 -0.93 -1.14 16.67
CA MET A 290 -1.08 -2.13 17.74
C MET A 290 0.19 -2.39 18.54
N GLY A 291 1.38 -2.08 18.02
CA GLY A 291 2.68 -2.33 18.62
C GLY A 291 3.18 -3.76 18.43
N LEU A 292 4.48 -3.97 18.64
CA LEU A 292 5.23 -5.16 18.21
C LEU A 292 4.65 -6.49 18.75
N THR A 293 4.33 -6.57 20.03
CA THR A 293 3.85 -7.82 20.64
C THR A 293 2.56 -8.32 20.02
N LYS A 294 1.57 -7.44 19.85
CA LYS A 294 0.29 -7.80 19.22
C LYS A 294 0.43 -8.01 17.72
N ALA A 295 1.25 -7.21 17.04
CA ALA A 295 1.54 -7.37 15.63
C ALA A 295 2.13 -8.74 15.30
N ARG A 296 3.07 -9.23 16.12
CA ARG A 296 3.65 -10.57 16.01
C ARG A 296 2.57 -11.65 16.16
N GLN A 297 1.75 -11.57 17.22
CA GLN A 297 0.69 -12.53 17.46
C GLN A 297 -0.34 -12.57 16.32
N MET A 298 -0.67 -11.41 15.75
CA MET A 298 -1.54 -11.33 14.59
C MET A 298 -0.88 -11.99 13.36
N ALA A 299 0.40 -11.68 13.09
CA ALA A 299 1.13 -12.22 11.95
C ALA A 299 1.25 -13.75 12.00
N ASP A 300 1.41 -14.34 13.20
CA ASP A 300 1.46 -15.79 13.38
C ASP A 300 0.16 -16.50 12.89
N SER A 301 -0.96 -15.78 12.83
CA SER A 301 -2.25 -16.28 12.32
C SER A 301 -2.52 -15.94 10.85
N LEU A 302 -1.63 -15.23 10.18
CA LEU A 302 -1.79 -14.69 8.82
C LEU A 302 -0.64 -15.18 7.92
N PRO A 303 -0.76 -16.40 7.35
CA PRO A 303 0.30 -16.97 6.52
C PRO A 303 0.51 -16.23 5.18
N GLU A 304 -0.41 -15.35 4.82
CA GLU A 304 -0.38 -14.53 3.60
C GLU A 304 0.53 -13.30 3.69
N ILE A 305 1.06 -12.98 4.88
CA ILE A 305 1.94 -11.82 5.06
C ILE A 305 3.29 -12.20 5.64
N GLU A 306 4.33 -11.47 5.20
CA GLU A 306 5.63 -11.47 5.83
C GLU A 306 5.97 -10.05 6.29
N PHE A 307 6.67 -9.91 7.41
CA PHE A 307 6.96 -8.59 7.96
C PHE A 307 8.43 -8.34 8.22
N TYR A 308 8.80 -7.05 8.18
CA TYR A 308 10.07 -6.49 8.63
C TYR A 308 9.77 -5.22 9.43
N VAL A 309 10.11 -5.21 10.71
CA VAL A 309 9.78 -4.13 11.65
C VAL A 309 11.06 -3.54 12.22
N ILE A 310 11.17 -2.21 12.20
CA ILE A 310 12.18 -1.46 12.93
C ILE A 310 11.48 -0.83 14.14
N TYR A 311 12.00 -1.06 15.35
CA TYR A 311 11.42 -0.56 16.58
C TYR A 311 12.49 0.00 17.52
N ALA A 312 12.08 0.84 18.47
CA ALA A 312 12.93 1.32 19.54
C ALA A 312 12.83 0.38 20.75
N ASP A 313 13.97 -0.02 21.31
CA ASP A 313 14.03 -0.75 22.57
C ASP A 313 13.85 0.18 23.79
N GLU A 314 14.01 -0.35 24.99
CA GLU A 314 13.85 0.41 26.25
C GLU A 314 14.89 1.54 26.40
N ASN A 315 16.02 1.46 25.71
CA ASN A 315 17.07 2.48 25.70
C ASN A 315 16.89 3.49 24.55
N GLY A 316 15.89 3.27 23.67
CA GLY A 316 15.66 4.07 22.48
C GLY A 316 16.51 3.66 21.27
N GLU A 317 17.28 2.56 21.37
CA GLU A 317 18.10 2.04 20.29
C GLU A 317 17.24 1.31 19.25
N HIS A 318 17.60 1.45 17.97
CA HIS A 318 16.88 0.80 16.88
C HIS A 318 17.19 -0.71 16.86
N GLN A 319 16.14 -1.49 16.89
CA GLN A 319 16.18 -2.94 16.79
C GLN A 319 15.34 -3.37 15.58
N ILE A 320 15.67 -4.56 15.05
CA ILE A 320 15.01 -5.11 13.87
C ILE A 320 14.40 -6.47 14.24
N GLU A 321 13.17 -6.68 13.79
CA GLU A 321 12.52 -7.98 13.85
C GLU A 321 11.80 -8.28 12.53
N TYR A 322 11.86 -9.52 12.07
CA TYR A 322 11.20 -9.96 10.84
C TYR A 322 10.70 -11.40 10.96
N SER A 323 9.67 -11.72 10.20
CA SER A 323 9.15 -13.06 10.09
C SER A 323 10.13 -13.99 9.36
N LYS A 324 10.04 -15.30 9.64
CA LYS A 324 10.95 -16.27 9.04
C LYS A 324 10.87 -16.28 7.50
N GLY A 325 9.68 -16.11 6.94
CA GLY A 325 9.50 -16.08 5.49
C GLY A 325 10.04 -14.83 4.83
N MET A 326 10.22 -13.73 5.58
CA MET A 326 10.86 -12.50 5.06
C MET A 326 12.27 -12.76 4.55
N LEU A 327 12.99 -13.75 5.07
CA LEU A 327 14.36 -14.09 4.65
C LEU A 327 14.48 -14.42 3.15
N GLN A 328 13.44 -14.91 2.51
CA GLN A 328 13.44 -15.21 1.07
C GLN A 328 13.54 -13.94 0.20
N TYR A 329 13.13 -12.80 0.74
CA TYR A 329 13.12 -11.50 0.07
C TYR A 329 14.37 -10.67 0.35
N LEU A 330 15.14 -11.02 1.39
CA LEU A 330 16.39 -10.33 1.74
C LEU A 330 17.56 -10.91 0.92
N PRO A 331 18.41 -10.06 0.31
CA PRO A 331 19.58 -10.55 -0.39
C PRO A 331 20.48 -11.31 0.58
N LYS A 332 20.98 -12.48 0.16
CA LYS A 332 21.92 -13.25 0.97
C LYS A 332 23.09 -12.34 1.35
N ARG A 333 23.19 -11.96 2.60
CA ARG A 333 24.38 -11.28 3.13
C ARG A 333 25.56 -12.20 2.79
N LYS A 334 26.57 -11.72 2.04
CA LYS A 334 27.85 -12.40 1.96
C LYS A 334 28.36 -12.48 3.39
N THR A 335 28.35 -13.67 3.96
CA THR A 335 29.02 -13.95 5.22
C THR A 335 30.46 -13.51 5.02
N MET A 336 30.88 -12.39 5.57
CA MET A 336 32.28 -12.11 5.76
C MET A 336 32.76 -13.19 6.74
N ILE A 337 33.37 -14.22 6.19
CA ILE A 337 34.20 -15.14 6.95
C ILE A 337 35.35 -14.25 7.46
N SER A 338 35.26 -13.85 8.74
CA SER A 338 36.41 -13.33 9.41
C SER A 338 37.46 -14.48 9.41
N SER A 339 38.41 -14.38 8.56
CA SER A 339 39.64 -15.17 8.68
C SER A 339 40.42 -14.61 9.88
N ASP A 340 40.01 -14.96 11.09
CA ASP A 340 40.93 -14.98 12.22
C ASP A 340 41.80 -16.22 12.05
N ASN A 341 42.91 -16.02 11.41
CA ASN A 341 44.03 -16.90 11.49
C ASN A 341 45.12 -16.30 12.39
N SER A 342 45.38 -17.06 13.45
CA SER A 342 46.58 -17.18 14.26
C SER A 342 47.08 -15.93 14.97
#